data_f40cc1dfdf7473d55a071289cb6e0b30
#
_entry.id   f40cc1dfdf7473d55a071289cb6e0b30
#
_cell.length_a   1.000
_cell.length_b   1.000
_cell.length_c   1.000
_cell.angle_alpha   90.00
_cell.angle_beta   90.00
_cell.angle_gamma   90.00
#
_symmetry.space_group_name_H-M   'P 1'
#
loop_
_entity.id
_entity.type
_entity.pdbx_description
1 polymer ?
#
loop_
_entity_poly.entity_id
_entity_poly.type
_entity_poly.pdbx_seq_one_letter_code
_entity_poly.pdbx_strand_id
1 'polypeptide(L)'
;MAADGCWLNVLPNASAEQQRGAMRLGGPVLPGMVNAHSHAFQRAMAGLTERRRNGAAAEVDDFWTWRERMYSVARRITPGQLEAVASLLYAELLQAGYTQVCEFHYLHGAPDGQAPGQPLEMALALVRAAQQVGIGLTLLPTLYMRAGFGAPALDEAQRRFASTPDSVLRTVEAIARLAVDADANKTSPGALLGAGVAVHSLRAVDAGALQEVAAHARKVSLPLHIHVAEQTQEVDDCVAHTGLRPVEWLLQNAPVDARWNLVHATQATAQELQGVRRAGACIVLCPSTEADLGDGLFDLAGYMALGGRWSVGSDSQVSRQWTTELRLLEYLQRVQLRQRNVAARAGGRDSTAAALFDAAVAGGRAATGQRIGAIQAGHRADFVVLDDQSPALLGIPAEHVLDAMVFSSPSPRLWDVFVAGQAVVTQGRVVGRSSTAPLAPQLGAAFSAAMAALWP
;
A
#
# COMPACT_ATOMS: atom_id res chain seq x y z
N MET A 1 23.89 -8.10 -10.52
CA MET A 1 23.33 -7.00 -9.69
C MET A 1 24.49 -6.10 -9.26
N ALA A 2 24.28 -4.81 -9.11
CA ALA A 2 25.28 -3.87 -8.58
C ALA A 2 25.33 -3.96 -7.05
N ALA A 3 26.40 -3.41 -6.44
CA ALA A 3 26.58 -3.40 -4.99
C ALA A 3 25.52 -2.58 -4.24
N ASP A 4 24.84 -1.65 -4.94
CA ASP A 4 23.73 -0.84 -4.45
C ASP A 4 22.38 -1.56 -4.45
N GLY A 5 22.33 -2.83 -4.85
CA GLY A 5 21.10 -3.63 -4.92
C GLY A 5 20.24 -3.37 -6.16
N CYS A 6 20.76 -2.69 -7.17
CA CYS A 6 20.08 -2.45 -8.43
C CYS A 6 20.47 -3.48 -9.51
N TRP A 7 19.63 -3.62 -10.52
CA TRP A 7 19.98 -4.36 -11.72
C TRP A 7 21.09 -3.61 -12.47
N LEU A 8 22.27 -4.23 -12.62
CA LEU A 8 23.37 -3.68 -13.41
C LEU A 8 23.08 -3.87 -14.90
N ASN A 9 22.67 -5.08 -15.27
CA ASN A 9 22.34 -5.47 -16.62
C ASN A 9 21.30 -6.58 -16.63
N VAL A 10 20.52 -6.68 -17.70
CA VAL A 10 19.57 -7.77 -17.96
C VAL A 10 19.81 -8.26 -19.38
N LEU A 11 20.21 -9.50 -19.52
CA LEU A 11 20.56 -10.12 -20.81
C LEU A 11 19.53 -11.20 -21.14
N PRO A 12 18.55 -10.93 -22.02
CA PRO A 12 17.65 -11.97 -22.50
C PRO A 12 18.44 -13.01 -23.32
N ASN A 13 18.09 -14.28 -23.16
CA ASN A 13 18.71 -15.38 -23.91
C ASN A 13 20.25 -15.45 -23.78
N ALA A 14 20.78 -15.18 -22.58
CA ALA A 14 22.20 -15.19 -22.30
C ALA A 14 22.87 -16.52 -22.75
N SER A 15 24.03 -16.45 -23.38
CA SER A 15 24.80 -17.61 -23.82
C SER A 15 25.29 -18.46 -22.63
N ALA A 16 25.67 -19.72 -22.87
CA ALA A 16 26.23 -20.59 -21.83
C ALA A 16 27.50 -19.99 -21.18
N GLU A 17 28.29 -19.23 -21.93
CA GLU A 17 29.45 -18.51 -21.39
C GLU A 17 29.04 -17.37 -20.45
N GLN A 18 28.03 -16.59 -20.82
CA GLN A 18 27.47 -15.51 -19.98
C GLN A 18 26.79 -16.05 -18.72
N GLN A 19 26.28 -17.28 -18.74
CA GLN A 19 25.68 -17.95 -17.60
C GLN A 19 26.73 -18.60 -16.66
N ARG A 20 27.99 -18.62 -17.02
CA ARG A 20 29.04 -19.29 -16.21
C ARG A 20 29.20 -18.57 -14.86
N GLY A 21 29.01 -19.33 -13.79
CA GLY A 21 29.06 -18.80 -12.41
C GLY A 21 27.79 -18.09 -11.94
N ALA A 22 26.73 -18.01 -12.78
CA ALA A 22 25.45 -17.47 -12.34
C ALA A 22 24.71 -18.43 -11.41
N MET A 23 24.06 -17.88 -10.40
CA MET A 23 23.10 -18.62 -9.59
C MET A 23 21.83 -18.89 -10.44
N ARG A 24 21.44 -20.16 -10.54
CA ARG A 24 20.20 -20.55 -11.18
C ARG A 24 19.05 -20.50 -10.17
N LEU A 25 17.98 -19.78 -10.51
CA LEU A 25 16.75 -19.74 -9.71
C LEU A 25 15.86 -20.95 -10.04
N GLY A 26 15.12 -21.43 -9.05
CA GLY A 26 14.36 -22.69 -9.14
C GLY A 26 13.00 -22.58 -9.86
N GLY A 27 12.59 -21.41 -10.34
CA GLY A 27 11.29 -21.23 -10.98
C GLY A 27 11.19 -19.93 -11.78
N PRO A 28 10.02 -19.65 -12.38
CA PRO A 28 9.76 -18.40 -13.06
C PRO A 28 9.92 -17.19 -12.13
N VAL A 29 10.34 -16.06 -12.70
CA VAL A 29 10.61 -14.84 -11.95
C VAL A 29 9.68 -13.73 -12.39
N LEU A 30 9.08 -13.03 -11.40
CA LEU A 30 8.29 -11.83 -11.62
C LEU A 30 8.92 -10.65 -10.89
N PRO A 31 8.75 -9.40 -11.33
CA PRO A 31 9.09 -8.23 -10.52
C PRO A 31 8.28 -8.24 -9.23
N GLY A 32 8.84 -7.72 -8.14
CA GLY A 32 8.16 -7.56 -6.88
C GLY A 32 7.01 -6.56 -6.97
N MET A 33 5.89 -6.84 -6.29
CA MET A 33 4.74 -5.96 -6.23
C MET A 33 4.95 -4.86 -5.18
N VAL A 34 4.36 -3.69 -5.42
CA VAL A 34 4.25 -2.61 -4.43
C VAL A 34 2.89 -2.70 -3.75
N ASN A 35 2.86 -2.70 -2.43
CA ASN A 35 1.67 -2.38 -1.66
C ASN A 35 1.56 -0.85 -1.60
N ALA A 36 0.72 -0.27 -2.46
CA ALA A 36 0.68 1.18 -2.67
C ALA A 36 -0.10 1.94 -1.59
N HIS A 37 -0.77 1.24 -0.67
CA HIS A 37 -1.51 1.83 0.45
C HIS A 37 -1.68 0.84 1.59
N SER A 38 -1.34 1.24 2.80
CA SER A 38 -1.37 0.41 4.01
C SER A 38 -1.53 1.27 5.26
N HIS A 39 -2.29 0.75 6.21
CA HIS A 39 -2.37 1.21 7.60
C HIS A 39 -1.98 0.06 8.52
N ALA A 40 -0.70 -0.07 8.85
CA ALA A 40 -0.18 -1.25 9.55
C ALA A 40 -0.88 -1.56 10.88
N PHE A 41 -1.27 -0.53 11.65
CA PHE A 41 -1.95 -0.73 12.93
C PHE A 41 -3.30 -1.43 12.79
N GLN A 42 -3.98 -1.31 11.64
CA GLN A 42 -5.27 -1.94 11.38
C GLN A 42 -5.14 -3.47 11.24
N ARG A 43 -3.93 -4.00 11.02
CA ARG A 43 -3.70 -5.45 11.11
C ARG A 43 -4.10 -6.03 12.47
N ALA A 44 -4.06 -5.23 13.53
CA ALA A 44 -4.49 -5.65 14.87
C ALA A 44 -6.01 -5.79 15.02
N MET A 45 -6.80 -5.39 14.02
CA MET A 45 -8.26 -5.52 14.04
C MET A 45 -8.82 -6.36 12.88
N ALA A 46 -7.99 -6.77 11.94
CA ALA A 46 -8.41 -7.56 10.78
C ALA A 46 -9.11 -8.86 11.22
N GLY A 47 -10.35 -9.07 10.73
CA GLY A 47 -11.22 -10.20 11.11
C GLY A 47 -11.93 -10.05 12.47
N LEU A 48 -11.72 -8.95 13.19
CA LEU A 48 -12.38 -8.70 14.49
C LEU A 48 -13.55 -7.70 14.37
N THR A 49 -13.84 -7.25 13.17
CA THR A 49 -14.90 -6.28 12.86
C THR A 49 -16.15 -6.91 12.28
N GLU A 50 -16.11 -8.21 11.93
CA GLU A 50 -17.15 -8.95 11.20
C GLU A 50 -18.31 -9.45 12.07
N ARG A 51 -18.48 -8.89 13.28
CA ARG A 51 -19.56 -9.28 14.17
C ARG A 51 -20.50 -8.12 14.41
N ARG A 52 -21.77 -8.30 14.09
CA ARG A 52 -22.83 -7.36 14.40
C ARG A 52 -22.92 -7.10 15.91
N ARG A 53 -23.16 -5.85 16.32
CA ARG A 53 -23.38 -5.50 17.75
C ARG A 53 -24.64 -6.16 18.29
N ASN A 54 -24.54 -6.77 19.47
CA ASN A 54 -25.69 -7.35 20.17
C ASN A 54 -26.64 -6.22 20.63
N GLY A 55 -27.94 -6.35 20.35
CA GLY A 55 -28.98 -5.43 20.84
C GLY A 55 -29.40 -4.31 19.90
N ALA A 56 -28.67 -4.03 18.84
CA ALA A 56 -29.05 -3.05 17.83
C ALA A 56 -29.88 -3.71 16.70
N ALA A 57 -31.16 -3.96 16.94
CA ALA A 57 -32.00 -4.68 15.97
C ALA A 57 -32.30 -3.91 14.67
N ALA A 58 -31.92 -2.64 14.58
CA ALA A 58 -32.29 -1.75 13.47
C ALA A 58 -31.12 -0.98 12.84
N GLU A 59 -29.92 -1.00 13.40
CA GLU A 59 -28.80 -0.26 12.81
C GLU A 59 -28.06 -1.10 11.76
N VAL A 60 -27.78 -0.49 10.63
CA VAL A 60 -26.97 -1.06 9.56
C VAL A 60 -25.49 -0.87 9.95
N ASP A 61 -24.72 -1.96 9.94
CA ASP A 61 -23.26 -1.84 10.04
C ASP A 61 -22.72 -1.26 8.72
N ASP A 62 -21.89 -0.24 8.82
CA ASP A 62 -21.31 0.51 7.70
C ASP A 62 -19.87 0.96 8.02
N PHE A 63 -19.26 1.72 7.14
CA PHE A 63 -17.95 2.35 7.33
C PHE A 63 -17.84 3.08 8.69
N TRP A 64 -18.90 3.76 9.16
CA TRP A 64 -18.84 4.58 10.37
C TRP A 64 -18.79 3.73 11.63
N THR A 65 -19.53 2.63 11.67
CA THR A 65 -19.48 1.65 12.77
C THR A 65 -18.15 0.90 12.84
N TRP A 66 -17.58 0.56 11.68
CA TRP A 66 -16.23 0.01 11.57
C TRP A 66 -15.17 1.01 12.08
N ARG A 67 -15.27 2.28 11.71
CA ARG A 67 -14.35 3.35 12.11
C ARG A 67 -14.29 3.53 13.63
N GLU A 68 -15.40 3.41 14.35
CA GLU A 68 -15.39 3.46 15.81
C GLU A 68 -14.54 2.34 16.43
N ARG A 69 -14.59 1.13 15.88
CA ARG A 69 -13.73 0.02 16.33
C ARG A 69 -12.25 0.31 16.04
N MET A 70 -11.97 0.86 14.89
CA MET A 70 -10.63 1.29 14.52
C MET A 70 -10.09 2.33 15.52
N TYR A 71 -10.88 3.31 15.94
CA TYR A 71 -10.49 4.28 16.94
C TYR A 71 -10.17 3.63 18.29
N SER A 72 -10.85 2.56 18.67
CA SER A 72 -10.58 1.86 19.94
C SER A 72 -9.17 1.26 19.99
N VAL A 73 -8.66 0.75 18.89
CA VAL A 73 -7.27 0.27 18.74
C VAL A 73 -6.32 1.45 18.64
N ALA A 74 -6.63 2.41 17.76
CA ALA A 74 -5.79 3.59 17.53
C ALA A 74 -5.49 4.37 18.81
N ARG A 75 -6.45 4.48 19.76
CA ARG A 75 -6.28 5.20 21.02
C ARG A 75 -5.29 4.53 21.97
N ARG A 76 -5.12 3.21 21.92
CA ARG A 76 -4.36 2.43 22.92
C ARG A 76 -3.02 1.92 22.44
N ILE A 77 -2.86 1.66 21.16
CA ILE A 77 -1.66 1.04 20.61
C ILE A 77 -0.39 1.86 20.91
N THR A 78 0.59 1.22 21.54
CA THR A 78 1.89 1.82 21.87
C THR A 78 2.87 1.67 20.71
N PRO A 79 4.00 2.42 20.69
CA PRO A 79 5.03 2.23 19.66
C PRO A 79 5.55 0.80 19.57
N GLY A 80 5.80 0.14 20.71
CA GLY A 80 6.26 -1.27 20.73
C GLY A 80 5.22 -2.26 20.21
N GLN A 81 3.94 -2.03 20.49
CA GLN A 81 2.85 -2.84 19.92
C GLN A 81 2.69 -2.59 18.42
N LEU A 82 2.80 -1.33 17.98
CA LEU A 82 2.78 -1.00 16.55
C LEU A 82 3.94 -1.68 15.81
N GLU A 83 5.16 -1.66 16.38
CA GLU A 83 6.31 -2.33 15.81
C GLU A 83 6.07 -3.85 15.67
N ALA A 84 5.53 -4.51 16.70
CA ALA A 84 5.21 -5.93 16.66
C ALA A 84 4.12 -6.26 15.62
N VAL A 85 3.08 -5.47 15.53
CA VAL A 85 1.98 -5.62 14.56
C VAL A 85 2.49 -5.40 13.13
N ALA A 86 3.24 -4.32 12.91
CA ALA A 86 3.79 -4.00 11.59
C ALA A 86 4.84 -5.03 11.14
N SER A 87 5.68 -5.54 12.05
CA SER A 87 6.69 -6.56 11.71
C SER A 87 6.06 -7.85 11.20
N LEU A 88 4.98 -8.32 11.84
CA LEU A 88 4.25 -9.49 11.33
C LEU A 88 3.56 -9.18 10.00
N LEU A 89 2.87 -8.04 9.89
CA LEU A 89 2.22 -7.63 8.64
C LEU A 89 3.22 -7.58 7.48
N TYR A 90 4.35 -6.93 7.67
CA TYR A 90 5.36 -6.78 6.62
C TYR A 90 5.98 -8.13 6.23
N ALA A 91 6.09 -9.06 7.18
CA ALA A 91 6.48 -10.44 6.88
C ALA A 91 5.41 -11.16 6.03
N GLU A 92 4.11 -11.01 6.36
CA GLU A 92 3.01 -11.54 5.55
C GLU A 92 3.00 -10.94 4.13
N LEU A 93 3.25 -9.63 3.99
CA LEU A 93 3.35 -8.96 2.70
C LEU A 93 4.53 -9.48 1.86
N LEU A 94 5.71 -9.69 2.46
CA LEU A 94 6.84 -10.30 1.78
C LEU A 94 6.52 -11.72 1.29
N GLN A 95 5.88 -12.55 2.12
CA GLN A 95 5.46 -13.89 1.70
C GLN A 95 4.45 -13.87 0.56
N ALA A 96 3.68 -12.81 0.42
CA ALA A 96 2.77 -12.59 -0.70
C ALA A 96 3.46 -12.01 -1.95
N GLY A 97 4.73 -11.59 -1.85
CA GLY A 97 5.48 -11.02 -2.97
C GLY A 97 5.42 -9.50 -3.10
N TYR A 98 4.91 -8.82 -2.10
CA TYR A 98 5.14 -7.39 -1.98
C TYR A 98 6.56 -7.14 -1.52
N THR A 99 7.29 -6.28 -2.21
CA THR A 99 8.69 -5.95 -1.89
C THR A 99 8.86 -4.53 -1.37
N GLN A 100 7.81 -3.75 -1.46
CA GLN A 100 7.71 -2.38 -1.00
C GLN A 100 6.31 -2.12 -0.45
N VAL A 101 6.21 -1.29 0.60
CA VAL A 101 4.94 -0.80 1.15
C VAL A 101 4.95 0.73 1.24
N CYS A 102 3.85 1.37 0.82
CA CYS A 102 3.54 2.77 1.10
C CYS A 102 2.68 2.80 2.36
N GLU A 103 3.26 3.20 3.47
CA GLU A 103 2.60 3.19 4.78
C GLU A 103 2.02 4.57 5.08
N PHE A 104 0.69 4.67 5.04
CA PHE A 104 -0.08 5.89 5.26
C PHE A 104 -0.25 6.11 6.78
N HIS A 105 0.66 6.89 7.35
CA HIS A 105 0.87 6.98 8.80
C HIS A 105 0.25 8.24 9.41
N TYR A 106 -0.82 8.07 10.18
CA TYR A 106 -1.51 9.17 10.88
C TYR A 106 -1.60 9.00 12.41
N LEU A 107 -0.97 7.96 12.99
CA LEU A 107 -0.86 7.81 14.45
C LEU A 107 0.35 8.59 14.98
N HIS A 108 0.19 9.90 15.22
CA HIS A 108 1.30 10.77 15.63
C HIS A 108 1.42 10.92 17.14
N GLY A 109 0.28 11.01 17.84
CA GLY A 109 0.23 11.28 19.27
C GLY A 109 0.52 10.06 20.16
N ALA A 110 0.79 10.32 21.45
CA ALA A 110 0.92 9.28 22.46
C ALA A 110 -0.40 8.54 22.70
N PRO A 111 -0.35 7.27 23.16
CA PRO A 111 -1.54 6.55 23.62
C PRO A 111 -2.31 7.30 24.70
N ASP A 112 -3.61 6.98 24.84
CA ASP A 112 -4.46 7.56 25.88
C ASP A 112 -3.87 7.34 27.28
N GLY A 113 -3.90 8.40 28.10
CA GLY A 113 -3.39 8.36 29.47
C GLY A 113 -1.87 8.38 29.60
N GLN A 114 -1.12 8.46 28.51
CA GLN A 114 0.33 8.58 28.54
C GLN A 114 0.78 10.04 28.28
N ALA A 115 1.91 10.41 28.87
CA ALA A 115 2.55 11.68 28.54
C ALA A 115 2.92 11.73 27.04
N PRO A 116 2.94 12.91 26.42
CA PRO A 116 3.41 13.04 25.04
C PRO A 116 4.79 12.40 24.91
N GLY A 117 4.88 11.34 24.09
CA GLY A 117 6.13 10.71 23.73
C GLY A 117 6.94 11.57 22.76
N GLN A 118 8.08 11.03 22.30
CA GLN A 118 8.83 11.70 21.25
C GLN A 118 8.00 11.71 19.95
N PRO A 119 7.91 12.83 19.22
CA PRO A 119 7.02 12.97 18.05
C PRO A 119 7.24 11.95 16.94
N LEU A 120 8.42 11.32 16.87
CA LEU A 120 8.77 10.36 15.81
C LEU A 120 8.61 8.89 16.22
N GLU A 121 8.33 8.57 17.49
CA GLU A 121 8.40 7.19 17.99
C GLU A 121 7.45 6.22 17.24
N MET A 122 6.23 6.66 16.91
CA MET A 122 5.30 5.85 16.15
C MET A 122 5.80 5.61 14.70
N ALA A 123 6.37 6.65 14.08
CA ALA A 123 6.98 6.54 12.74
C ALA A 123 8.21 5.63 12.76
N LEU A 124 9.08 5.79 13.77
CA LEU A 124 10.29 4.96 13.94
C LEU A 124 9.95 3.49 14.21
N ALA A 125 8.84 3.19 14.89
CA ALA A 125 8.37 1.82 15.09
C ALA A 125 8.10 1.12 13.74
N LEU A 126 7.49 1.81 12.78
CA LEU A 126 7.27 1.30 11.43
C LEU A 126 8.58 1.11 10.64
N VAL A 127 9.52 2.05 10.80
CA VAL A 127 10.85 1.93 10.20
C VAL A 127 11.60 0.70 10.74
N ARG A 128 11.63 0.51 12.07
CA ARG A 128 12.26 -0.67 12.69
C ARG A 128 11.60 -1.98 12.24
N ALA A 129 10.27 -2.01 12.17
CA ALA A 129 9.53 -3.17 11.66
C ALA A 129 9.94 -3.53 10.23
N ALA A 130 10.01 -2.55 9.32
CA ALA A 130 10.43 -2.78 7.94
C ALA A 130 11.89 -3.24 7.84
N GLN A 131 12.79 -2.65 8.63
CA GLN A 131 14.20 -3.07 8.70
C GLN A 131 14.36 -4.50 9.21
N GLN A 132 13.59 -4.89 10.22
CA GLN A 132 13.65 -6.24 10.81
C GLN A 132 13.36 -7.32 9.78
N VAL A 133 12.34 -7.14 8.94
CA VAL A 133 11.93 -8.15 7.95
C VAL A 133 12.59 -7.94 6.58
N GLY A 134 13.11 -6.75 6.32
CA GLY A 134 13.82 -6.42 5.08
C GLY A 134 12.93 -6.00 3.92
N ILE A 135 11.69 -5.57 4.17
CA ILE A 135 10.81 -4.97 3.15
C ILE A 135 11.22 -3.51 2.88
N GLY A 136 11.03 -3.04 1.66
CA GLY A 136 11.12 -1.61 1.37
C GLY A 136 9.94 -0.85 1.98
N LEU A 137 10.18 0.37 2.49
CA LEU A 137 9.19 1.22 3.10
C LEU A 137 9.21 2.62 2.47
N THR A 138 8.08 3.09 1.96
CA THR A 138 7.82 4.50 1.71
C THR A 138 6.89 4.99 2.81
N LEU A 139 7.44 5.71 3.78
CA LEU A 139 6.65 6.23 4.90
C LEU A 139 5.99 7.55 4.50
N LEU A 140 4.68 7.64 4.76
CA LEU A 140 3.82 8.77 4.39
C LEU A 140 3.25 9.43 5.66
N PRO A 141 4.00 10.28 6.37
CA PRO A 141 3.43 11.09 7.44
C PRO A 141 2.24 11.87 6.91
N THR A 142 1.11 11.81 7.63
CA THR A 142 -0.19 12.21 7.11
C THR A 142 -0.74 13.41 7.85
N LEU A 143 -1.13 14.45 7.12
CA LEU A 143 -1.79 15.61 7.67
C LEU A 143 -3.25 15.31 8.03
N TYR A 144 -3.63 15.56 9.29
CA TYR A 144 -4.98 15.37 9.82
C TYR A 144 -5.31 16.45 10.86
N MET A 145 -6.19 17.41 10.54
CA MET A 145 -6.39 18.63 11.33
C MET A 145 -7.78 18.76 11.94
N ARG A 146 -8.82 18.17 11.31
CA ARG A 146 -10.23 18.36 11.72
C ARG A 146 -11.07 17.11 11.49
N ALA A 147 -12.20 17.02 12.20
CA ALA A 147 -13.06 15.84 12.19
C ALA A 147 -13.88 15.66 10.90
N GLY A 148 -14.16 16.75 10.19
CA GLY A 148 -14.99 16.74 8.98
C GLY A 148 -15.06 18.13 8.32
N PHE A 149 -15.80 18.23 7.23
CA PHE A 149 -16.01 19.50 6.55
C PHE A 149 -16.63 20.52 7.50
N GLY A 150 -16.10 21.74 7.54
CA GLY A 150 -16.56 22.81 8.44
C GLY A 150 -16.29 22.62 9.94
N ALA A 151 -15.79 21.45 10.37
CA ALA A 151 -15.42 21.25 11.76
C ALA A 151 -14.18 22.08 12.12
N PRO A 152 -14.17 22.77 13.30
CA PRO A 152 -13.04 23.61 13.67
C PRO A 152 -11.83 22.82 14.17
N ALA A 153 -12.03 21.59 14.68
CA ALA A 153 -11.00 20.75 15.29
C ALA A 153 -11.32 19.26 15.13
N LEU A 154 -10.45 18.43 15.69
CA LEU A 154 -10.62 16.99 15.82
C LEU A 154 -11.54 16.64 16.99
N ASP A 155 -12.24 15.54 16.86
CA ASP A 155 -12.94 14.90 17.97
C ASP A 155 -11.94 14.23 18.94
N GLU A 156 -12.36 13.99 20.19
CA GLU A 156 -11.51 13.34 21.22
C GLU A 156 -10.98 11.97 20.74
N ALA A 157 -11.78 11.20 20.02
CA ALA A 157 -11.37 9.92 19.47
C ALA A 157 -10.26 10.01 18.41
N GLN A 158 -10.09 11.18 17.79
CA GLN A 158 -9.13 11.46 16.71
C GLN A 158 -7.87 12.17 17.21
N ARG A 159 -7.78 12.52 18.51
CA ARG A 159 -6.68 13.36 19.05
C ARG A 159 -5.28 12.85 18.72
N ARG A 160 -5.09 11.52 18.57
CA ARG A 160 -3.80 10.92 18.21
C ARG A 160 -3.38 11.18 16.76
N PHE A 161 -4.30 11.60 15.92
CA PHE A 161 -4.06 11.93 14.52
C PHE A 161 -3.65 13.39 14.34
N ALA A 162 -3.84 14.21 15.39
CA ALA A 162 -3.61 15.64 15.34
C ALA A 162 -2.23 15.98 14.78
N SER A 163 -2.21 16.77 13.73
CA SER A 163 -1.00 17.21 13.08
C SER A 163 -1.20 18.57 12.41
N THR A 164 -0.10 19.26 12.15
CA THR A 164 -0.04 20.51 11.38
C THR A 164 0.89 20.31 10.18
N PRO A 165 0.78 21.13 9.13
CA PRO A 165 1.73 21.05 8.00
C PRO A 165 3.17 21.01 8.46
N ASP A 166 3.58 21.91 9.36
CA ASP A 166 4.92 21.98 9.90
C ASP A 166 5.35 20.68 10.63
N SER A 167 4.48 20.09 11.48
CA SER A 167 4.79 18.84 12.18
C SER A 167 4.96 17.65 11.22
N VAL A 168 4.11 17.55 10.21
CA VAL A 168 4.18 16.49 9.19
C VAL A 168 5.44 16.66 8.36
N LEU A 169 5.73 17.86 7.87
CA LEU A 169 6.89 18.13 7.04
C LEU A 169 8.22 17.91 7.80
N ARG A 170 8.29 18.25 9.09
CA ARG A 170 9.46 17.89 9.94
C ARG A 170 9.63 16.36 10.04
N THR A 171 8.55 15.61 10.16
CA THR A 171 8.61 14.15 10.17
C THR A 171 9.11 13.61 8.84
N VAL A 172 8.59 14.11 7.72
CA VAL A 172 9.06 13.77 6.36
C VAL A 172 10.57 14.03 6.22
N GLU A 173 11.04 15.19 6.64
CA GLU A 173 12.48 15.54 6.60
C GLU A 173 13.34 14.62 7.47
N ALA A 174 12.84 14.25 8.65
CA ALA A 174 13.56 13.32 9.54
C ALA A 174 13.69 11.92 8.89
N ILE A 175 12.61 11.41 8.29
CA ILE A 175 12.65 10.12 7.58
C ILE A 175 13.56 10.21 6.35
N ALA A 176 13.51 11.28 5.59
CA ALA A 176 14.38 11.48 4.43
C ALA A 176 15.87 11.50 4.83
N ARG A 177 16.22 12.14 5.96
CA ARG A 177 17.59 12.09 6.51
C ARG A 177 18.01 10.67 6.90
N LEU A 178 17.15 9.95 7.61
CA LEU A 178 17.43 8.54 7.97
C LEU A 178 17.66 7.66 6.73
N ALA A 179 16.93 7.90 5.65
CA ALA A 179 17.11 7.19 4.39
C ALA A 179 18.51 7.46 3.78
N VAL A 180 18.93 8.73 3.75
CA VAL A 180 20.27 9.13 3.24
C VAL A 180 21.38 8.55 4.11
N ASP A 181 21.26 8.61 5.44
CA ASP A 181 22.26 8.10 6.37
C ASP A 181 22.41 6.56 6.26
N ALA A 182 21.32 5.84 6.05
CA ALA A 182 21.33 4.41 5.82
C ALA A 182 22.08 4.01 4.53
N ASP A 183 21.87 4.77 3.45
CA ASP A 183 22.57 4.58 2.18
C ASP A 183 24.07 4.93 2.28
N ALA A 184 24.41 6.05 2.94
CA ALA A 184 25.78 6.50 3.12
C ALA A 184 26.61 5.51 3.94
N ASN A 185 26.02 4.88 4.95
CA ASN A 185 26.67 3.91 5.81
C ASN A 185 26.68 2.48 5.23
N LYS A 186 26.15 2.28 4.01
CA LYS A 186 25.99 0.95 3.37
C LYS A 186 25.25 -0.09 4.25
N THR A 187 24.47 0.38 5.22
CA THR A 187 23.66 -0.47 6.10
C THR A 187 22.40 -0.98 5.41
N SER A 188 22.02 -0.35 4.30
CA SER A 188 20.93 -0.81 3.41
C SER A 188 21.34 -0.62 1.96
N PRO A 189 21.69 -1.69 1.22
CA PRO A 189 21.90 -1.59 -0.22
C PRO A 189 20.57 -1.31 -0.91
N GLY A 190 20.59 -0.34 -1.83
CA GLY A 190 19.41 0.20 -2.50
C GLY A 190 18.47 0.91 -1.51
N ALA A 191 18.00 2.09 -1.82
CA ALA A 191 17.13 2.87 -0.92
C ALA A 191 15.88 2.06 -0.49
N LEU A 192 15.95 1.36 0.66
CA LEU A 192 14.81 0.62 1.22
C LEU A 192 13.86 1.53 1.96
N LEU A 193 14.37 2.57 2.58
CA LEU A 193 13.57 3.59 3.24
C LEU A 193 13.41 4.78 2.28
N GLY A 194 12.18 5.19 2.05
CA GLY A 194 11.81 6.38 1.32
C GLY A 194 10.83 7.22 2.14
N ALA A 195 10.77 8.51 1.85
CA ALA A 195 9.77 9.41 2.38
C ALA A 195 8.80 9.83 1.27
N GLY A 196 7.55 9.98 1.62
CA GLY A 196 6.54 10.71 0.89
C GLY A 196 5.74 11.54 1.88
N VAL A 197 4.62 12.07 1.47
CA VAL A 197 3.70 12.77 2.36
C VAL A 197 2.26 12.40 2.03
N ALA A 198 1.39 12.45 3.03
CA ALA A 198 -0.02 12.27 2.78
C ALA A 198 -0.87 13.39 3.41
N VAL A 199 -2.00 13.62 2.80
CA VAL A 199 -3.13 14.36 3.36
C VAL A 199 -4.25 13.36 3.57
N HIS A 200 -4.81 13.29 4.79
CA HIS A 200 -5.79 12.23 5.07
C HIS A 200 -6.94 12.26 4.06
N SER A 201 -7.60 13.38 3.93
CA SER A 201 -8.71 13.58 2.98
C SER A 201 -9.08 15.07 2.93
N LEU A 202 -9.94 15.48 2.01
CA LEU A 202 -10.44 16.86 1.95
C LEU A 202 -11.25 17.25 3.19
N ARG A 203 -11.93 16.29 3.82
CA ARG A 203 -12.68 16.55 5.06
C ARG A 203 -11.78 16.81 6.27
N ALA A 204 -10.54 16.32 6.23
CA ALA A 204 -9.62 16.36 7.36
C ALA A 204 -8.67 17.56 7.38
N VAL A 205 -8.66 18.38 6.33
CA VAL A 205 -7.75 19.53 6.19
C VAL A 205 -8.47 20.73 5.58
N ASP A 206 -7.92 21.93 5.75
CA ASP A 206 -8.33 23.09 4.97
C ASP A 206 -7.50 23.23 3.68
N ALA A 207 -7.99 24.08 2.77
CA ALA A 207 -7.37 24.27 1.46
C ALA A 207 -5.95 24.85 1.55
N GLY A 208 -5.69 25.74 2.52
CA GLY A 208 -4.39 26.37 2.70
C GLY A 208 -3.32 25.35 3.14
N ALA A 209 -3.66 24.52 4.12
CA ALA A 209 -2.80 23.45 4.62
C ALA A 209 -2.51 22.39 3.53
N LEU A 210 -3.53 22.02 2.73
CA LEU A 210 -3.35 21.13 1.58
C LEU A 210 -2.35 21.72 0.57
N GLN A 211 -2.51 23.00 0.22
CA GLN A 211 -1.64 23.67 -0.73
C GLN A 211 -0.20 23.78 -0.21
N GLU A 212 0.00 24.06 1.08
CA GLU A 212 1.32 24.12 1.71
C GLU A 212 2.07 22.78 1.60
N VAL A 213 1.41 21.69 1.99
CA VAL A 213 1.98 20.34 1.89
C VAL A 213 2.24 19.94 0.44
N ALA A 214 1.32 20.25 -0.47
CA ALA A 214 1.47 19.96 -1.90
C ALA A 214 2.62 20.75 -2.54
N ALA A 215 2.79 22.02 -2.16
CA ALA A 215 3.89 22.85 -2.62
C ALA A 215 5.24 22.32 -2.16
N HIS A 216 5.33 21.88 -0.88
CA HIS A 216 6.55 21.25 -0.36
C HIS A 216 6.85 19.93 -1.10
N ALA A 217 5.88 19.03 -1.23
CA ALA A 217 6.03 17.76 -1.96
C ALA A 217 6.53 17.99 -3.40
N ARG A 218 5.98 19.01 -4.05
CA ARG A 218 6.40 19.43 -5.40
C ARG A 218 7.84 19.92 -5.42
N LYS A 219 8.23 20.75 -4.47
CA LYS A 219 9.57 21.35 -4.37
C LYS A 219 10.67 20.29 -4.23
N VAL A 220 10.42 19.26 -3.43
CA VAL A 220 11.39 18.19 -3.14
C VAL A 220 11.09 16.87 -3.87
N SER A 221 10.16 16.90 -4.82
CA SER A 221 9.80 15.76 -5.70
C SER A 221 9.33 14.50 -4.95
N LEU A 222 8.57 14.65 -3.87
CA LEU A 222 7.99 13.54 -3.10
C LEU A 222 6.64 13.08 -3.68
N PRO A 223 6.29 11.79 -3.56
CA PRO A 223 4.94 11.32 -3.79
C PRO A 223 4.00 11.90 -2.72
N LEU A 224 2.78 12.25 -3.13
CA LEU A 224 1.72 12.73 -2.26
C LEU A 224 0.50 11.81 -2.39
N HIS A 225 -0.01 11.34 -1.25
CA HIS A 225 -1.18 10.46 -1.20
C HIS A 225 -2.36 11.14 -0.50
N ILE A 226 -3.59 10.78 -0.90
CA ILE A 226 -4.82 11.30 -0.30
C ILE A 226 -5.97 10.31 -0.51
N HIS A 227 -6.77 10.04 0.55
CA HIS A 227 -8.06 9.38 0.37
C HIS A 227 -9.05 10.37 -0.25
N VAL A 228 -9.77 9.95 -1.26
CA VAL A 228 -10.73 10.82 -1.95
C VAL A 228 -11.87 10.03 -2.58
N ALA A 229 -13.10 10.51 -2.39
CA ALA A 229 -14.30 9.93 -2.97
C ALA A 229 -14.46 8.42 -2.71
N GLU A 230 -14.16 8.00 -1.48
CA GLU A 230 -14.32 6.62 -1.02
C GLU A 230 -15.79 6.31 -0.75
N GLN A 231 -16.41 7.07 0.16
CA GLN A 231 -17.78 6.89 0.62
C GLN A 231 -18.74 7.86 -0.07
N THR A 232 -19.98 7.43 -0.31
CA THR A 232 -21.04 8.32 -0.86
C THR A 232 -21.29 9.52 0.06
N GLN A 233 -21.29 9.31 1.39
CA GLN A 233 -21.44 10.39 2.36
C GLN A 233 -20.32 11.44 2.25
N GLU A 234 -19.07 11.04 1.99
CA GLU A 234 -17.98 11.98 1.74
C GLU A 234 -18.25 12.87 0.53
N VAL A 235 -18.83 12.28 -0.54
CA VAL A 235 -19.18 13.03 -1.74
C VAL A 235 -20.27 14.05 -1.43
N ASP A 236 -21.32 13.62 -0.73
CA ASP A 236 -22.46 14.48 -0.39
C ASP A 236 -22.02 15.63 0.52
N ASP A 237 -21.23 15.35 1.55
CA ASP A 237 -20.68 16.36 2.46
C ASP A 237 -19.77 17.36 1.73
N CYS A 238 -18.93 16.89 0.80
CA CYS A 238 -18.07 17.74 0.00
C CYS A 238 -18.89 18.68 -0.92
N VAL A 239 -19.89 18.14 -1.59
CA VAL A 239 -20.80 18.94 -2.43
C VAL A 239 -21.56 19.97 -1.59
N ALA A 240 -22.08 19.58 -0.43
CA ALA A 240 -22.78 20.49 0.47
C ALA A 240 -21.87 21.63 0.97
N HIS A 241 -20.60 21.35 1.22
CA HIS A 241 -19.65 22.33 1.76
C HIS A 241 -18.99 23.21 0.70
N THR A 242 -18.71 22.65 -0.50
CA THR A 242 -17.87 23.30 -1.52
C THR A 242 -18.60 23.59 -2.82
N GLY A 243 -19.75 22.97 -3.05
CA GLY A 243 -20.47 22.99 -4.34
C GLY A 243 -19.88 22.03 -5.39
N LEU A 244 -18.79 21.30 -5.09
CA LEU A 244 -18.09 20.42 -6.01
C LEU A 244 -17.93 19.01 -5.43
N ARG A 245 -17.82 18.02 -6.31
CA ARG A 245 -17.45 16.66 -5.93
C ARG A 245 -15.97 16.58 -5.50
N PRO A 246 -15.56 15.62 -4.65
CA PRO A 246 -14.21 15.61 -4.07
C PRO A 246 -13.08 15.62 -5.12
N VAL A 247 -13.14 14.74 -6.12
CA VAL A 247 -12.10 14.68 -7.17
C VAL A 247 -12.15 15.93 -8.06
N GLU A 248 -13.34 16.42 -8.38
CA GLU A 248 -13.51 17.65 -9.12
C GLU A 248 -12.91 18.84 -8.38
N TRP A 249 -13.22 18.97 -7.07
CA TRP A 249 -12.65 20.01 -6.22
C TRP A 249 -11.12 19.96 -6.21
N LEU A 250 -10.57 18.76 -6.03
CA LEU A 250 -9.12 18.53 -5.99
C LEU A 250 -8.44 18.98 -7.29
N LEU A 251 -9.00 18.59 -8.43
CA LEU A 251 -8.48 18.94 -9.75
C LEU A 251 -8.54 20.44 -10.06
N GLN A 252 -9.51 21.16 -9.48
CA GLN A 252 -9.67 22.61 -9.68
C GLN A 252 -8.85 23.45 -8.68
N ASN A 253 -8.62 22.95 -7.45
CA ASN A 253 -8.11 23.75 -6.36
C ASN A 253 -6.71 23.30 -5.85
N ALA A 254 -6.16 22.19 -6.36
CA ALA A 254 -4.85 21.71 -5.98
C ALA A 254 -3.96 21.47 -7.21
N PRO A 255 -2.62 21.55 -7.08
CA PRO A 255 -1.69 21.34 -8.19
C PRO A 255 -1.48 19.84 -8.46
N VAL A 256 -2.56 19.13 -8.78
CA VAL A 256 -2.56 17.67 -9.02
C VAL A 256 -1.69 17.36 -10.24
N ASP A 257 -0.71 16.48 -10.05
CA ASP A 257 0.22 16.03 -11.10
C ASP A 257 0.61 14.55 -10.93
N ALA A 258 1.61 14.09 -11.68
CA ALA A 258 2.05 12.69 -11.73
C ALA A 258 2.60 12.12 -10.41
N ARG A 259 2.81 12.95 -9.37
CA ARG A 259 3.23 12.52 -8.02
C ARG A 259 2.06 12.26 -7.09
N TRP A 260 0.85 12.65 -7.47
CA TRP A 260 -0.33 12.42 -6.67
C TRP A 260 -0.84 11.00 -6.82
N ASN A 261 -1.22 10.43 -5.68
CA ASN A 261 -1.82 9.11 -5.57
C ASN A 261 -3.16 9.24 -4.83
N LEU A 262 -4.23 9.11 -5.58
CA LEU A 262 -5.60 9.23 -5.11
C LEU A 262 -6.06 7.84 -4.67
N VAL A 263 -6.26 7.66 -3.35
CA VAL A 263 -6.66 6.36 -2.79
C VAL A 263 -8.17 6.23 -2.92
N HIS A 264 -8.60 5.05 -3.33
CA HIS A 264 -9.97 4.62 -3.66
C HIS A 264 -10.53 5.26 -4.91
N ALA A 265 -10.95 6.53 -4.86
CA ALA A 265 -11.70 7.20 -5.92
C ALA A 265 -12.93 6.39 -6.40
N THR A 266 -13.50 5.56 -5.52
CA THR A 266 -14.57 4.61 -5.81
C THR A 266 -15.80 5.28 -6.41
N GLN A 267 -16.14 6.47 -5.88
CA GLN A 267 -17.29 7.27 -6.31
C GLN A 267 -16.96 8.24 -7.45
N ALA A 268 -15.77 8.17 -8.05
CA ALA A 268 -15.38 9.11 -9.10
C ALA A 268 -16.18 8.89 -10.39
N THR A 269 -16.65 9.98 -11.00
CA THR A 269 -17.35 9.95 -12.28
C THR A 269 -16.39 9.78 -13.45
N ALA A 270 -16.88 9.36 -14.61
CA ALA A 270 -16.07 9.25 -15.82
C ALA A 270 -15.38 10.57 -16.20
N GLN A 271 -16.00 11.72 -15.95
CA GLN A 271 -15.40 13.03 -16.20
C GLN A 271 -14.25 13.32 -15.24
N GLU A 272 -14.42 13.02 -13.95
CA GLU A 272 -13.37 13.13 -12.94
C GLU A 272 -12.19 12.22 -13.27
N LEU A 273 -12.42 10.95 -13.64
CA LEU A 273 -11.40 9.99 -14.07
C LEU A 273 -10.60 10.47 -15.30
N GLN A 274 -11.27 11.10 -16.27
CA GLN A 274 -10.57 11.75 -17.38
C GLN A 274 -9.68 12.91 -16.91
N GLY A 275 -10.11 13.66 -15.92
CA GLY A 275 -9.33 14.72 -15.28
C GLY A 275 -8.08 14.17 -14.60
N VAL A 276 -8.24 13.13 -13.78
CA VAL A 276 -7.12 12.44 -13.10
C VAL A 276 -6.10 11.91 -14.11
N ARG A 277 -6.58 11.26 -15.17
CA ARG A 277 -5.70 10.78 -16.26
C ARG A 277 -4.94 11.92 -16.94
N ARG A 278 -5.60 13.06 -17.24
CA ARG A 278 -4.93 14.24 -17.83
C ARG A 278 -3.87 14.84 -16.90
N ALA A 279 -4.11 14.86 -15.60
CA ALA A 279 -3.15 15.29 -14.60
C ALA A 279 -1.95 14.32 -14.47
N GLY A 280 -2.10 13.09 -14.96
CA GLY A 280 -1.11 12.02 -14.84
C GLY A 280 -1.03 11.41 -13.45
N ALA A 281 -1.98 11.73 -12.56
CA ALA A 281 -2.05 11.16 -11.23
C ALA A 281 -2.35 9.65 -11.26
N CYS A 282 -2.01 8.96 -10.19
CA CYS A 282 -2.25 7.53 -10.00
C CYS A 282 -3.46 7.32 -9.09
N ILE A 283 -4.31 6.34 -9.39
CA ILE A 283 -5.33 5.87 -8.45
C ILE A 283 -4.80 4.63 -7.73
N VAL A 284 -4.98 4.57 -6.41
CA VAL A 284 -4.63 3.40 -5.61
C VAL A 284 -5.92 2.73 -5.15
N LEU A 285 -6.18 1.56 -5.68
CA LEU A 285 -7.37 0.76 -5.38
C LEU A 285 -7.07 -0.21 -4.24
N CYS A 286 -8.03 -0.39 -3.34
CA CYS A 286 -7.94 -1.30 -2.20
C CYS A 286 -9.11 -2.28 -2.20
N PRO A 287 -9.19 -3.20 -3.20
CA PRO A 287 -10.39 -3.94 -3.53
C PRO A 287 -10.97 -4.75 -2.39
N SER A 288 -10.12 -5.37 -1.56
CA SER A 288 -10.59 -6.14 -0.41
C SER A 288 -11.18 -5.25 0.69
N THR A 289 -10.61 -4.07 0.93
CA THR A 289 -11.14 -3.09 1.89
C THR A 289 -12.43 -2.47 1.35
N GLU A 290 -12.44 -2.04 0.09
CA GLU A 290 -13.61 -1.45 -0.56
C GLU A 290 -14.82 -2.42 -0.57
N ALA A 291 -14.56 -3.72 -0.74
CA ALA A 291 -15.58 -4.75 -0.64
C ALA A 291 -16.03 -5.02 0.81
N ASP A 292 -15.08 -5.04 1.75
CA ASP A 292 -15.33 -5.26 3.19
C ASP A 292 -16.18 -4.15 3.82
N LEU A 293 -15.91 -2.90 3.41
CA LEU A 293 -16.61 -1.71 3.89
C LEU A 293 -17.89 -1.39 3.11
N GLY A 294 -18.11 -2.06 1.98
CA GLY A 294 -19.28 -1.83 1.13
C GLY A 294 -19.26 -0.51 0.38
N ASP A 295 -18.07 -0.03 -0.01
CA ASP A 295 -17.85 1.28 -0.62
C ASP A 295 -18.49 1.41 -2.01
N GLY A 296 -18.61 0.29 -2.72
CA GLY A 296 -19.12 0.25 -4.09
C GLY A 296 -18.08 -0.26 -5.09
N LEU A 297 -18.26 0.08 -6.36
CA LEU A 297 -17.44 -0.44 -7.45
C LEU A 297 -16.78 0.71 -8.23
N PHE A 298 -15.46 0.68 -8.26
CA PHE A 298 -14.68 1.57 -9.14
C PHE A 298 -14.82 1.15 -10.61
N ASP A 299 -14.94 2.08 -11.54
CA ASP A 299 -14.96 1.81 -12.99
C ASP A 299 -13.55 1.51 -13.53
N LEU A 300 -13.03 0.33 -13.17
CA LEU A 300 -11.71 -0.11 -13.63
C LEU A 300 -11.63 -0.22 -15.15
N ALA A 301 -12.66 -0.80 -15.77
CA ALA A 301 -12.68 -1.02 -17.22
C ALA A 301 -12.62 0.29 -17.99
N GLY A 302 -13.44 1.26 -17.61
CA GLY A 302 -13.43 2.59 -18.22
C GLY A 302 -12.10 3.32 -17.99
N TYR A 303 -11.55 3.24 -16.77
CA TYR A 303 -10.30 3.93 -16.46
C TYR A 303 -9.08 3.31 -17.18
N MET A 304 -9.01 1.97 -17.28
CA MET A 304 -7.99 1.28 -18.08
C MET A 304 -8.08 1.61 -19.56
N ALA A 305 -9.29 1.65 -20.11
CA ALA A 305 -9.52 2.02 -21.52
C ALA A 305 -9.07 3.46 -21.84
N LEU A 306 -9.12 4.37 -20.87
CA LEU A 306 -8.57 5.73 -20.95
C LEU A 306 -7.02 5.75 -20.88
N GLY A 307 -6.37 4.63 -20.55
CA GLY A 307 -4.93 4.59 -20.24
C GLY A 307 -4.63 5.25 -18.89
N GLY A 308 -5.54 5.16 -17.94
CA GLY A 308 -5.38 5.67 -16.58
C GLY A 308 -4.33 4.87 -15.81
N ARG A 309 -3.57 5.53 -14.93
CA ARG A 309 -2.55 4.92 -14.08
C ARG A 309 -3.16 4.50 -12.76
N TRP A 310 -2.92 3.26 -12.33
CA TRP A 310 -3.43 2.76 -11.06
C TRP A 310 -2.52 1.69 -10.45
N SER A 311 -2.67 1.45 -9.15
CA SER A 311 -2.01 0.39 -8.40
C SER A 311 -2.97 -0.20 -7.35
N VAL A 312 -2.49 -1.15 -6.56
CA VAL A 312 -3.26 -1.78 -5.48
C VAL A 312 -2.60 -1.60 -4.11
N GLY A 313 -3.42 -1.51 -3.07
CA GLY A 313 -3.04 -1.50 -1.67
C GLY A 313 -3.82 -2.52 -0.85
N SER A 314 -3.28 -2.92 0.31
CA SER A 314 -3.94 -3.81 1.27
C SER A 314 -4.78 -3.06 2.31
N ASP A 315 -4.56 -1.77 2.44
CA ASP A 315 -5.26 -0.78 3.26
C ASP A 315 -5.58 -1.26 4.69
N SER A 316 -6.80 -1.75 4.97
CA SER A 316 -7.24 -2.23 6.28
C SER A 316 -6.76 -3.64 6.64
N GLN A 317 -5.97 -4.27 5.77
CA GLN A 317 -5.35 -5.58 5.97
C GLN A 317 -6.34 -6.76 5.97
N VAL A 318 -7.50 -6.62 5.35
CA VAL A 318 -8.47 -7.72 5.12
C VAL A 318 -7.80 -8.79 4.26
N SER A 319 -7.17 -8.39 3.17
CA SER A 319 -6.27 -9.23 2.37
C SER A 319 -4.84 -8.68 2.39
N ARG A 320 -3.86 -9.56 2.35
CA ARG A 320 -2.43 -9.24 2.21
C ARG A 320 -1.82 -9.92 1.00
N GLN A 321 -2.69 -10.30 0.03
CA GLN A 321 -2.32 -11.07 -1.17
C GLN A 321 -2.67 -10.24 -2.42
N TRP A 322 -1.66 -9.74 -3.14
CA TRP A 322 -1.91 -8.97 -4.37
C TRP A 322 -2.69 -9.77 -5.43
N THR A 323 -2.54 -11.09 -5.46
CA THR A 323 -3.31 -11.95 -6.37
C THR A 323 -4.80 -11.94 -6.03
N THR A 324 -5.15 -11.83 -4.75
CA THR A 324 -6.54 -11.67 -4.29
C THR A 324 -7.08 -10.30 -4.66
N GLU A 325 -6.29 -9.23 -4.47
CA GLU A 325 -6.68 -7.88 -4.86
C GLU A 325 -6.98 -7.81 -6.38
N LEU A 326 -6.06 -8.29 -7.21
CA LEU A 326 -6.26 -8.30 -8.67
C LEU A 326 -7.45 -9.18 -9.11
N ARG A 327 -7.62 -10.34 -8.46
CA ARG A 327 -8.76 -11.23 -8.72
C ARG A 327 -10.07 -10.55 -8.39
N LEU A 328 -10.16 -9.91 -7.25
CA LEU A 328 -11.37 -9.23 -6.79
C LEU A 328 -11.72 -8.07 -7.73
N LEU A 329 -10.75 -7.24 -8.11
CA LEU A 329 -10.95 -6.19 -9.11
C LEU A 329 -11.62 -6.71 -10.39
N GLU A 330 -11.05 -7.76 -10.97
CA GLU A 330 -11.61 -8.35 -12.21
C GLU A 330 -12.98 -8.97 -11.97
N TYR A 331 -13.18 -9.69 -10.84
CA TYR A 331 -14.45 -10.38 -10.58
C TYR A 331 -15.60 -9.41 -10.34
N LEU A 332 -15.35 -8.30 -9.67
CA LEU A 332 -16.34 -7.24 -9.49
C LEU A 332 -16.78 -6.66 -10.84
N GLN A 333 -15.83 -6.41 -11.76
CA GLN A 333 -16.16 -5.98 -13.13
C GLN A 333 -16.94 -7.06 -13.90
N ARG A 334 -16.55 -8.35 -13.77
CA ARG A 334 -17.26 -9.46 -14.43
C ARG A 334 -18.71 -9.55 -14.00
N VAL A 335 -18.96 -9.45 -12.70
CA VAL A 335 -20.31 -9.51 -12.12
C VAL A 335 -21.16 -8.34 -12.58
N GLN A 336 -20.61 -7.14 -12.51
CA GLN A 336 -21.30 -5.90 -12.90
C GLN A 336 -21.64 -5.90 -14.41
N LEU A 337 -20.67 -6.21 -15.25
CA LEU A 337 -20.80 -6.13 -16.71
C LEU A 337 -21.33 -7.40 -17.36
N ARG A 338 -21.42 -8.52 -16.62
CA ARG A 338 -21.78 -9.86 -17.14
C ARG A 338 -20.87 -10.29 -18.30
N GLN A 339 -19.58 -10.02 -18.18
CA GLN A 339 -18.55 -10.32 -19.18
C GLN A 339 -17.36 -11.01 -18.51
N ARG A 340 -16.50 -11.63 -19.33
CA ARG A 340 -15.23 -12.22 -18.88
C ARG A 340 -14.06 -11.47 -19.48
N ASN A 341 -12.89 -11.59 -18.83
CA ASN A 341 -11.62 -11.02 -19.30
C ASN A 341 -11.74 -9.51 -19.59
N VAL A 342 -12.38 -8.81 -18.64
CA VAL A 342 -12.72 -7.39 -18.78
C VAL A 342 -11.46 -6.54 -18.82
N ALA A 343 -10.51 -6.78 -17.90
CA ALA A 343 -9.26 -6.05 -17.86
C ALA A 343 -8.36 -6.37 -19.06
N ALA A 344 -8.35 -7.61 -19.56
CA ALA A 344 -7.61 -7.96 -20.78
C ALA A 344 -8.06 -7.12 -21.96
N ARG A 345 -9.37 -7.02 -22.17
CA ARG A 345 -9.96 -6.22 -23.24
C ARG A 345 -9.67 -4.74 -23.07
N ALA A 346 -9.86 -4.20 -21.85
CA ALA A 346 -9.64 -2.78 -21.56
C ALA A 346 -8.17 -2.39 -21.70
N GLY A 347 -7.24 -3.28 -21.35
CA GLY A 347 -5.78 -3.08 -21.46
C GLY A 347 -5.17 -3.50 -22.79
N GLY A 348 -5.97 -4.02 -23.75
CA GLY A 348 -5.47 -4.49 -25.05
C GLY A 348 -4.48 -5.66 -24.94
N ARG A 349 -4.72 -6.61 -24.03
CA ARG A 349 -3.86 -7.76 -23.76
C ARG A 349 -4.64 -9.08 -23.92
N ASP A 350 -3.93 -10.17 -24.20
CA ASP A 350 -4.53 -11.51 -24.25
C ASP A 350 -4.78 -12.08 -22.86
N SER A 351 -3.84 -11.89 -21.92
CA SER A 351 -3.94 -12.34 -20.52
C SER A 351 -4.57 -11.27 -19.63
N THR A 352 -5.61 -11.65 -18.90
CA THR A 352 -6.26 -10.78 -17.91
C THR A 352 -5.35 -10.49 -16.73
N ALA A 353 -4.63 -11.51 -16.23
CA ALA A 353 -3.71 -11.31 -15.12
C ALA A 353 -2.52 -10.44 -15.51
N ALA A 354 -1.99 -10.58 -16.74
CA ALA A 354 -0.90 -9.73 -17.23
C ALA A 354 -1.35 -8.25 -17.36
N ALA A 355 -2.55 -8.01 -17.88
CA ALA A 355 -3.10 -6.65 -17.97
C ALA A 355 -3.19 -5.98 -16.60
N LEU A 356 -3.69 -6.69 -15.60
CA LEU A 356 -3.82 -6.20 -14.23
C LEU A 356 -2.45 -6.03 -13.55
N PHE A 357 -1.60 -7.05 -13.64
CA PHE A 357 -0.29 -7.07 -12.97
C PHE A 357 0.63 -5.95 -13.48
N ASP A 358 0.78 -5.84 -14.81
CA ASP A 358 1.65 -4.83 -15.42
C ASP A 358 1.20 -3.40 -15.04
N ALA A 359 -0.12 -3.15 -15.05
CA ALA A 359 -0.68 -1.86 -14.66
C ALA A 359 -0.45 -1.56 -13.16
N ALA A 360 -0.71 -2.54 -12.28
CA ALA A 360 -0.53 -2.39 -10.83
C ALA A 360 0.95 -2.13 -10.47
N VAL A 361 1.88 -2.86 -11.08
CA VAL A 361 3.33 -2.67 -10.89
C VAL A 361 3.79 -1.30 -11.39
N ALA A 362 3.30 -0.86 -12.55
CA ALA A 362 3.62 0.47 -13.09
C ALA A 362 3.08 1.60 -12.21
N GLY A 363 1.86 1.45 -11.68
CA GLY A 363 1.26 2.39 -10.73
C GLY A 363 2.00 2.41 -9.39
N GLY A 364 2.42 1.25 -8.87
CA GLY A 364 3.18 1.13 -7.64
C GLY A 364 4.49 1.93 -7.66
N ARG A 365 5.14 2.01 -8.83
CA ARG A 365 6.31 2.88 -9.03
C ARG A 365 5.96 4.36 -8.81
N ALA A 366 4.80 4.80 -9.29
CA ALA A 366 4.35 6.17 -9.07
C ALA A 366 4.05 6.43 -7.59
N ALA A 367 3.44 5.46 -6.91
CA ALA A 367 3.09 5.56 -5.49
C ALA A 367 4.31 5.72 -4.58
N THR A 368 5.44 5.13 -4.95
CA THR A 368 6.68 5.20 -4.14
C THR A 368 7.62 6.32 -4.55
N GLY A 369 7.51 6.84 -5.78
CA GLY A 369 8.50 7.73 -6.37
C GLY A 369 9.87 7.07 -6.63
N GLN A 370 9.98 5.74 -6.53
CA GLN A 370 11.24 4.99 -6.65
C GLN A 370 11.33 4.20 -7.98
N ARG A 371 12.55 3.86 -8.39
CA ARG A 371 12.80 3.00 -9.55
C ARG A 371 12.72 1.53 -9.15
N ILE A 372 11.52 1.00 -8.99
CA ILE A 372 11.21 -0.38 -8.60
C ILE A 372 10.18 -1.01 -9.55
N GLY A 373 9.83 -2.28 -9.35
CA GLY A 373 8.79 -2.98 -10.09
C GLY A 373 9.15 -3.25 -11.57
N ALA A 374 10.42 -3.41 -11.88
CA ALA A 374 10.86 -3.87 -13.20
C ALA A 374 12.17 -4.65 -13.12
N ILE A 375 12.29 -5.70 -13.91
CA ILE A 375 13.56 -6.41 -14.16
C ILE A 375 14.28 -5.68 -15.28
N GLN A 376 14.91 -4.55 -14.91
CA GLN A 376 15.53 -3.63 -15.85
C GLN A 376 16.74 -2.94 -15.21
N ALA A 377 17.80 -2.71 -15.98
CA ALA A 377 18.98 -1.99 -15.52
C ALA A 377 18.62 -0.64 -14.88
N GLY A 378 19.26 -0.33 -13.74
CA GLY A 378 19.02 0.89 -12.97
C GLY A 378 17.76 0.87 -12.09
N HIS A 379 16.97 -0.21 -12.10
CA HIS A 379 15.90 -0.43 -11.13
C HIS A 379 16.42 -1.24 -9.94
N ARG A 380 15.85 -1.03 -8.75
CA ARG A 380 16.13 -1.86 -7.59
C ARG A 380 15.76 -3.31 -7.90
N ALA A 381 16.63 -4.25 -7.55
CA ALA A 381 16.48 -5.66 -7.88
C ALA A 381 15.50 -6.34 -6.92
N ASP A 382 14.24 -5.99 -7.06
CA ASP A 382 13.11 -6.56 -6.35
C ASP A 382 12.40 -7.57 -7.24
N PHE A 383 12.37 -8.82 -6.82
CA PHE A 383 11.73 -9.88 -7.60
C PHE A 383 11.31 -11.06 -6.74
N VAL A 384 10.39 -11.84 -7.27
CA VAL A 384 9.87 -13.06 -6.65
C VAL A 384 10.16 -14.25 -7.54
N VAL A 385 10.49 -15.39 -6.93
CA VAL A 385 10.65 -16.69 -7.60
C VAL A 385 9.43 -17.55 -7.27
N LEU A 386 8.74 -18.04 -8.29
CA LEU A 386 7.55 -18.86 -8.11
C LEU A 386 7.94 -20.29 -7.75
N ASP A 387 7.12 -20.95 -6.94
CA ASP A 387 7.20 -22.40 -6.72
C ASP A 387 6.46 -23.10 -7.87
N ASP A 388 7.19 -23.44 -8.93
CA ASP A 388 6.62 -24.12 -10.11
C ASP A 388 6.25 -25.58 -9.81
N GLN A 389 6.68 -26.13 -8.67
CA GLN A 389 6.29 -27.46 -8.19
C GLN A 389 5.01 -27.40 -7.32
N SER A 390 4.48 -26.20 -7.07
CA SER A 390 3.22 -26.09 -6.34
C SER A 390 2.08 -26.74 -7.14
N PRO A 391 1.14 -27.46 -6.50
CA PRO A 391 0.02 -28.11 -7.19
C PRO A 391 -0.80 -27.16 -8.08
N ALA A 392 -0.84 -25.89 -7.73
CA ALA A 392 -1.57 -24.87 -8.49
C ALA A 392 -0.93 -24.51 -9.85
N LEU A 393 0.38 -24.78 -10.01
CA LEU A 393 1.14 -24.44 -11.22
C LEU A 393 1.64 -25.67 -12.00
N LEU A 394 1.50 -26.88 -11.43
CA LEU A 394 1.93 -28.10 -12.11
C LEU A 394 1.20 -28.29 -13.46
N GLY A 395 1.98 -28.43 -14.53
CA GLY A 395 1.46 -28.65 -15.88
C GLY A 395 0.82 -27.42 -16.52
N ILE A 396 0.88 -26.25 -15.90
CA ILE A 396 0.40 -25.00 -16.49
C ILE A 396 1.42 -24.51 -17.52
N PRO A 397 1.02 -24.25 -18.78
CA PRO A 397 1.89 -23.66 -19.79
C PRO A 397 2.45 -22.30 -19.33
N ALA A 398 3.69 -21.98 -19.70
CA ALA A 398 4.41 -20.80 -19.21
C ALA A 398 3.65 -19.48 -19.41
N GLU A 399 2.97 -19.34 -20.55
CA GLU A 399 2.17 -18.16 -20.88
C GLU A 399 0.91 -18.00 -20.02
N HIS A 400 0.46 -19.06 -19.33
CA HIS A 400 -0.72 -19.06 -18.45
C HIS A 400 -0.39 -19.01 -16.96
N VAL A 401 0.88 -19.05 -16.57
CA VAL A 401 1.30 -19.12 -15.16
C VAL A 401 0.74 -17.96 -14.33
N LEU A 402 0.79 -16.74 -14.85
CA LEU A 402 0.27 -15.56 -14.13
C LEU A 402 -1.26 -15.59 -14.01
N ASP A 403 -1.98 -16.04 -15.05
CA ASP A 403 -3.43 -16.22 -14.99
C ASP A 403 -3.81 -17.30 -13.97
N ALA A 404 -3.06 -18.41 -13.91
CA ALA A 404 -3.26 -19.46 -12.93
C ALA A 404 -3.01 -18.94 -11.50
N MET A 405 -1.97 -18.15 -11.27
CA MET A 405 -1.70 -17.53 -9.96
C MET A 405 -2.85 -16.63 -9.50
N VAL A 406 -3.34 -15.78 -10.38
CA VAL A 406 -4.39 -14.82 -10.02
C VAL A 406 -5.75 -15.49 -9.91
N PHE A 407 -6.13 -16.34 -10.85
CA PHE A 407 -7.52 -16.80 -10.99
C PHE A 407 -7.80 -18.22 -10.53
N SER A 408 -6.80 -19.07 -10.37
CA SER A 408 -7.01 -20.47 -9.99
C SER A 408 -6.24 -20.93 -8.75
N SER A 409 -5.33 -20.12 -8.23
CA SER A 409 -4.57 -20.46 -7.03
C SER A 409 -5.22 -19.85 -5.79
N PRO A 410 -5.66 -20.63 -4.81
CA PRO A 410 -6.20 -20.10 -3.55
C PRO A 410 -5.12 -19.35 -2.74
N SER A 411 -3.90 -19.87 -2.73
CA SER A 411 -2.72 -19.26 -2.11
C SER A 411 -1.49 -19.60 -2.95
N PRO A 412 -1.13 -18.74 -3.92
CA PRO A 412 0.04 -19.00 -4.73
C PRO A 412 1.28 -18.99 -3.82
N ARG A 413 2.09 -20.04 -3.94
CA ARG A 413 3.30 -20.18 -3.15
C ARG A 413 4.48 -19.55 -3.88
N LEU A 414 5.15 -18.64 -3.20
CA LEU A 414 6.43 -18.10 -3.64
C LEU A 414 7.56 -18.90 -2.98
N TRP A 415 8.56 -19.25 -3.78
CA TRP A 415 9.72 -19.96 -3.28
C TRP A 415 10.67 -19.00 -2.58
N ASP A 416 11.10 -17.95 -3.28
CA ASP A 416 11.99 -16.93 -2.74
C ASP A 416 11.46 -15.53 -3.09
N VAL A 417 11.78 -14.56 -2.23
CA VAL A 417 11.55 -13.13 -2.48
C VAL A 417 12.85 -12.38 -2.23
N PHE A 418 13.19 -11.55 -3.20
CA PHE A 418 14.40 -10.73 -3.15
C PHE A 418 14.03 -9.26 -3.10
N VAL A 419 14.65 -8.52 -2.18
CA VAL A 419 14.53 -7.06 -2.04
C VAL A 419 15.92 -6.45 -2.16
N ALA A 420 16.11 -5.54 -3.09
CA ALA A 420 17.41 -4.97 -3.43
C ALA A 420 18.49 -6.05 -3.63
N GLY A 421 18.12 -7.13 -4.32
CA GLY A 421 19.00 -8.23 -4.66
C GLY A 421 19.39 -9.18 -3.52
N GLN A 422 18.82 -9.00 -2.33
CA GLN A 422 19.02 -9.90 -1.19
C GLN A 422 17.75 -10.73 -0.95
N ALA A 423 17.94 -12.04 -0.72
CA ALA A 423 16.84 -12.92 -0.35
C ALA A 423 16.35 -12.57 1.06
N VAL A 424 15.08 -12.22 1.19
CA VAL A 424 14.38 -11.92 2.46
C VAL A 424 13.34 -12.99 2.79
N VAL A 425 12.89 -13.73 1.77
CA VAL A 425 12.12 -14.96 1.91
C VAL A 425 12.87 -16.06 1.19
N THR A 426 13.05 -17.21 1.85
CA THR A 426 13.70 -18.39 1.29
C THR A 426 12.84 -19.60 1.56
N GLN A 427 12.54 -20.37 0.52
CA GLN A 427 11.64 -21.53 0.58
C GLN A 427 10.28 -21.20 1.27
N GLY A 428 9.73 -20.04 0.98
CA GLY A 428 8.47 -19.56 1.55
C GLY A 428 8.53 -19.08 3.00
N ARG A 429 9.75 -18.97 3.59
CA ARG A 429 9.96 -18.54 4.98
C ARG A 429 10.68 -17.19 5.04
N VAL A 430 10.15 -16.25 5.79
CA VAL A 430 10.79 -14.96 6.01
C VAL A 430 12.02 -15.14 6.87
N VAL A 431 13.18 -14.73 6.36
CA VAL A 431 14.48 -14.79 7.04
C VAL A 431 15.04 -13.40 7.33
N GLY A 432 14.51 -12.37 6.69
CA GLY A 432 15.03 -10.99 6.79
C GLY A 432 16.42 -10.85 6.13
N ARG A 433 17.07 -9.72 6.34
CA ARG A 433 18.35 -9.41 5.66
C ARG A 433 19.59 -9.89 6.40
N SER A 434 19.51 -10.06 7.70
CA SER A 434 20.68 -10.29 8.57
C SER A 434 20.80 -11.72 9.07
N SER A 435 19.91 -12.62 8.69
CA SER A 435 19.84 -13.98 9.22
C SER A 435 19.40 -14.95 8.14
N THR A 436 19.77 -16.21 8.30
CA THR A 436 19.20 -17.33 7.54
C THR A 436 18.14 -18.09 8.35
N ALA A 437 17.96 -17.74 9.62
CA ALA A 437 16.95 -18.35 10.48
C ALA A 437 15.57 -17.73 10.22
N PRO A 438 14.49 -18.54 10.20
CA PRO A 438 13.13 -18.02 10.05
C PRO A 438 12.74 -17.09 11.19
N LEU A 439 12.16 -15.93 10.85
CA LEU A 439 11.68 -14.92 11.81
C LEU A 439 10.29 -15.22 12.38
N ALA A 440 9.51 -16.07 11.72
CA ALA A 440 8.10 -16.31 12.04
C ALA A 440 7.81 -16.63 13.53
N PRO A 441 8.58 -17.46 14.25
CA PRO A 441 8.31 -17.74 15.67
C PRO A 441 8.41 -16.48 16.54
N GLN A 442 9.45 -15.66 16.32
CA GLN A 442 9.67 -14.42 17.07
C GLN A 442 8.59 -13.38 16.77
N LEU A 443 8.27 -13.18 15.48
CA LEU A 443 7.25 -12.24 15.04
C LEU A 443 5.87 -12.65 15.56
N GLY A 444 5.53 -13.94 15.50
CA GLY A 444 4.28 -14.48 16.01
C GLY A 444 4.12 -14.28 17.52
N ALA A 445 5.17 -14.52 18.30
CA ALA A 445 5.13 -14.30 19.76
C ALA A 445 4.94 -12.83 20.12
N ALA A 446 5.67 -11.91 19.46
CA ALA A 446 5.56 -10.47 19.67
C ALA A 446 4.16 -9.95 19.30
N PHE A 447 3.63 -10.39 18.14
CA PHE A 447 2.28 -10.05 17.70
C PHE A 447 1.21 -10.56 18.68
N SER A 448 1.29 -11.83 19.12
CA SER A 448 0.34 -12.40 20.06
C SER A 448 0.30 -11.65 21.39
N ALA A 449 1.47 -11.23 21.89
CA ALA A 449 1.56 -10.41 23.08
C ALA A 449 0.91 -9.02 22.90
N ALA A 450 1.12 -8.39 21.74
CA ALA A 450 0.49 -7.12 21.40
C ALA A 450 -1.04 -7.27 21.31
N MET A 451 -1.54 -8.33 20.65
CA MET A 451 -2.97 -8.61 20.53
C MET A 451 -3.63 -8.85 21.89
N ALA A 452 -3.00 -9.64 22.78
CA ALA A 452 -3.54 -9.88 24.12
C ALA A 452 -3.66 -8.59 24.94
N ALA A 453 -2.78 -7.63 24.75
CA ALA A 453 -2.86 -6.33 25.41
C ALA A 453 -3.88 -5.36 24.76
N LEU A 454 -4.09 -5.45 23.47
CA LEU A 454 -5.05 -4.63 22.73
C LEU A 454 -6.50 -5.15 22.85
N TRP A 455 -6.66 -6.47 23.05
CA TRP A 455 -7.95 -7.17 23.14
C TRP A 455 -7.98 -8.04 24.41
N PRO A 456 -8.09 -7.42 25.60
CA PRO A 456 -8.04 -8.13 26.88
C PRO A 456 -9.29 -9.01 27.12
#